data_30227d3562808ee562c14a6ca7db68ec
#
_entry.id   30227d3562808ee562c14a6ca7db68ec
#
_cell.length_a   1.000
_cell.length_b   1.000
_cell.length_c   1.000
_cell.angle_alpha   90.00
_cell.angle_beta   90.00
_cell.angle_gamma   90.00
#
_symmetry.space_group_name_H-M   'P 1'
#
loop_
_entity.id
_entity.type
_entity.pdbx_description
1 polymer ?
#
loop_
_entity_poly.entity_id
_entity_poly.type
_entity_poly.pdbx_seq_one_letter_code
_entity_poly.pdbx_strand_id
1 'polypeptide(L)'
;PWKNAFDHLSRGGNSLSQSNYKASPVKLLARLDQNNWAGKYPNDWNNYTKLMKDAAAAYQLALRWKLSETDGAQYADAAVAILNDWAKTCTGFIVNDKGEFIDPNEFLIFIQVHQIANAAEIMRSYPGWQEADFVKFKAWIADVFYPHITKFLSTHNGNECALHYWLNWDLSAMTALLSIGILADDNFKINEAIQYFKFGIGSGNIGNGVPFIHLDPDSNEMLGQCQESGRDQGHATLCVSLLGTFCQMAKNVGEDLFIFDDGRALAMCEYVAKYNIGGAETGSSSASWKMTGF
;
A
#
# COMPACT_ATOMS: atom_id res chain seq x y z
N PRO A 1 12.98 -18.91 0.51
CA PRO A 1 11.90 -18.03 1.00
C PRO A 1 10.58 -18.27 0.27
N TRP A 2 10.53 -18.25 -1.07
CA TRP A 2 9.31 -18.44 -1.86
C TRP A 2 8.65 -19.80 -1.67
N LYS A 3 9.45 -20.87 -1.55
CA LYS A 3 8.93 -22.22 -1.30
C LYS A 3 8.16 -22.32 0.01
N ASN A 4 8.62 -21.66 1.07
CA ASN A 4 7.94 -21.68 2.36
C ASN A 4 6.61 -20.90 2.34
N ALA A 5 6.55 -19.75 1.62
CA ALA A 5 5.31 -19.02 1.42
C ALA A 5 4.32 -19.82 0.56
N PHE A 6 4.78 -20.45 -0.51
CA PHE A 6 3.98 -21.33 -1.33
C PHE A 6 3.46 -22.55 -0.54
N ASP A 7 4.34 -23.22 0.21
CA ASP A 7 3.95 -24.33 1.08
C ASP A 7 2.91 -23.93 2.12
N HIS A 8 3.02 -22.72 2.69
CA HIS A 8 2.03 -22.19 3.62
C HIS A 8 0.66 -22.00 2.95
N LEU A 9 0.63 -21.35 1.81
CA LEU A 9 -0.60 -21.14 1.04
C LEU A 9 -1.20 -22.46 0.54
N SER A 10 -0.38 -23.39 0.06
CA SER A 10 -0.83 -24.69 -0.47
C SER A 10 -1.38 -25.63 0.62
N ARG A 11 -0.89 -25.52 1.87
CA ARG A 11 -1.37 -26.32 3.02
C ARG A 11 -2.64 -25.78 3.68
N GLY A 12 -3.29 -24.80 3.09
CA GLY A 12 -4.54 -24.27 3.61
C GLY A 12 -4.49 -22.79 3.99
N GLY A 13 -3.32 -22.18 4.12
CA GLY A 13 -3.18 -20.76 4.44
C GLY A 13 -3.89 -20.39 5.73
N ASN A 14 -4.29 -19.11 5.81
CA ASN A 14 -5.13 -18.57 6.88
C ASN A 14 -6.61 -18.46 6.42
N SER A 15 -7.48 -17.98 7.30
CA SER A 15 -8.92 -17.81 7.00
C SER A 15 -9.20 -16.90 5.80
N LEU A 16 -8.28 -16.00 5.45
CA LEU A 16 -8.44 -15.10 4.31
C LEU A 16 -8.16 -15.78 2.96
N SER A 17 -7.40 -16.87 2.94
CA SER A 17 -7.02 -17.58 1.71
C SER A 17 -7.89 -18.81 1.43
N GLN A 18 -9.05 -18.92 2.06
CA GLN A 18 -10.00 -20.00 1.83
C GLN A 18 -10.98 -19.67 0.70
N SER A 19 -11.29 -20.64 -0.16
CA SER A 19 -12.19 -20.46 -1.30
C SER A 19 -13.63 -20.12 -0.91
N ASN A 20 -14.01 -20.34 0.35
CA ASN A 20 -15.31 -19.96 0.89
C ASN A 20 -15.32 -18.58 1.58
N TYR A 21 -14.23 -17.83 1.51
CA TYR A 21 -14.19 -16.46 2.04
C TYR A 21 -15.27 -15.60 1.42
N LYS A 22 -15.93 -14.79 2.24
CA LYS A 22 -16.99 -13.88 1.81
C LYS A 22 -16.56 -12.44 2.06
N ALA A 23 -16.60 -11.63 1.03
CA ALA A 23 -16.35 -10.20 1.11
C ALA A 23 -17.42 -9.49 1.97
N SER A 24 -17.01 -8.37 2.51
CA SER A 24 -17.87 -7.48 3.31
C SER A 24 -17.85 -6.06 2.76
N PRO A 25 -18.17 -5.84 1.46
CA PRO A 25 -18.06 -4.53 0.85
C PRO A 25 -19.04 -3.54 1.48
N VAL A 26 -18.64 -2.26 1.46
CA VAL A 26 -19.46 -1.16 1.96
C VAL A 26 -19.78 -0.18 0.84
N LYS A 27 -20.91 0.51 0.96
CA LYS A 27 -21.30 1.52 -0.03
C LYS A 27 -20.37 2.72 -0.02
N LEU A 28 -20.01 3.20 1.16
CA LEU A 28 -19.09 4.31 1.35
C LEU A 28 -18.01 3.92 2.35
N LEU A 29 -16.76 4.17 1.99
CA LEU A 29 -15.60 3.97 2.86
C LEU A 29 -15.46 5.12 3.85
N ALA A 30 -15.01 4.80 5.06
CA ALA A 30 -14.63 5.76 6.07
C ALA A 30 -13.58 5.17 7.02
N ARG A 31 -12.69 6.06 7.48
CA ARG A 31 -11.76 5.80 8.56
C ARG A 31 -11.78 6.98 9.53
N LEU A 32 -12.65 6.89 10.53
CA LEU A 32 -12.76 7.93 11.55
C LEU A 32 -11.93 7.55 12.78
N ASP A 33 -11.22 8.52 13.31
CA ASP A 33 -10.60 8.39 14.62
C ASP A 33 -11.69 8.37 15.69
N GLN A 34 -11.82 7.24 16.38
CA GLN A 34 -12.83 7.06 17.43
C GLN A 34 -12.69 8.07 18.57
N ASN A 35 -11.48 8.58 18.82
CA ASN A 35 -11.22 9.53 19.89
C ASN A 35 -11.79 10.93 19.58
N ASN A 36 -11.82 11.31 18.31
CA ASN A 36 -12.28 12.63 17.88
C ASN A 36 -13.77 12.67 17.52
N TRP A 37 -14.35 11.52 17.18
CA TRP A 37 -15.68 11.43 16.57
C TRP A 37 -16.65 10.49 17.28
N ALA A 38 -16.25 9.93 18.43
CA ALA A 38 -17.08 9.03 19.23
C ALA A 38 -18.47 9.64 19.52
N GLY A 39 -19.51 8.93 19.13
CA GLY A 39 -20.92 9.35 19.35
C GLY A 39 -21.49 10.32 18.32
N LYS A 40 -20.67 10.89 17.41
CA LYS A 40 -21.15 11.82 16.39
C LYS A 40 -21.63 11.13 15.11
N TYR A 41 -21.10 9.95 14.82
CA TYR A 41 -21.40 9.21 13.60
C TYR A 41 -21.77 7.76 13.90
N PRO A 42 -22.57 7.10 13.05
CA PRO A 42 -22.93 5.69 13.20
C PRO A 42 -21.72 4.77 13.26
N ASN A 43 -21.86 3.60 13.89
CA ASN A 43 -20.78 2.60 14.07
C ASN A 43 -20.14 2.11 12.76
N ASP A 44 -20.78 2.32 11.61
CA ASP A 44 -20.25 1.92 10.30
C ASP A 44 -19.23 2.89 9.71
N TRP A 45 -18.94 4.00 10.37
CA TRP A 45 -18.04 5.03 9.86
C TRP A 45 -16.54 4.71 9.99
N ASN A 46 -16.20 3.66 10.72
CA ASN A 46 -14.84 3.13 10.79
C ASN A 46 -14.81 1.75 10.11
N ASN A 47 -15.10 1.73 8.81
CA ASN A 47 -15.30 0.50 8.06
C ASN A 47 -14.14 0.10 7.14
N TYR A 48 -13.05 0.89 7.10
CA TYR A 48 -11.89 0.63 6.25
C TYR A 48 -11.25 -0.74 6.50
N THR A 49 -11.42 -1.29 7.71
CA THR A 49 -10.93 -2.63 8.05
C THR A 49 -11.59 -3.74 7.22
N LYS A 50 -12.78 -3.49 6.68
CA LYS A 50 -13.44 -4.41 5.74
C LYS A 50 -12.65 -4.46 4.43
N LEU A 51 -12.32 -3.28 3.84
CA LEU A 51 -11.47 -3.21 2.66
C LEU A 51 -10.10 -3.85 2.92
N MET A 52 -9.50 -3.59 4.09
CA MET A 52 -8.21 -4.17 4.47
C MET A 52 -8.22 -5.70 4.44
N LYS A 53 -9.24 -6.32 5.04
CA LYS A 53 -9.38 -7.78 5.06
C LYS A 53 -9.70 -8.35 3.68
N ASP A 54 -10.60 -7.73 2.95
CA ASP A 54 -11.03 -8.18 1.64
C ASP A 54 -9.92 -8.01 0.59
N ALA A 55 -9.16 -6.93 0.63
CA ALA A 55 -8.00 -6.72 -0.24
C ALA A 55 -6.92 -7.79 0.01
N ALA A 56 -6.60 -8.07 1.28
CA ALA A 56 -5.67 -9.12 1.65
C ALA A 56 -6.17 -10.51 1.23
N ALA A 57 -7.47 -10.78 1.38
CA ALA A 57 -8.08 -12.03 0.95
C ALA A 57 -8.02 -12.20 -0.57
N ALA A 58 -8.42 -11.18 -1.34
CA ALA A 58 -8.37 -11.20 -2.80
C ALA A 58 -6.93 -11.46 -3.30
N TYR A 59 -5.94 -10.78 -2.71
CA TYR A 59 -4.54 -10.93 -3.09
C TYR A 59 -3.99 -12.33 -2.78
N GLN A 60 -4.26 -12.85 -1.58
CA GLN A 60 -3.83 -14.21 -1.20
C GLN A 60 -4.50 -15.29 -2.04
N LEU A 61 -5.78 -15.14 -2.36
CA LEU A 61 -6.53 -16.07 -3.22
C LEU A 61 -6.01 -16.03 -4.66
N ALA A 62 -5.73 -14.83 -5.20
CA ALA A 62 -5.14 -14.66 -6.51
C ALA A 62 -3.76 -15.32 -6.61
N LEU A 63 -2.90 -15.12 -5.60
CA LEU A 63 -1.60 -15.79 -5.52
C LEU A 63 -1.76 -17.31 -5.40
N ARG A 64 -2.70 -17.79 -4.59
CA ARG A 64 -2.95 -19.21 -4.42
C ARG A 64 -3.38 -19.86 -5.72
N TRP A 65 -4.26 -19.21 -6.50
CA TRP A 65 -4.59 -19.65 -7.83
C TRP A 65 -3.37 -19.70 -8.75
N LYS A 66 -2.63 -18.60 -8.83
CA LYS A 66 -1.50 -18.47 -9.76
C LYS A 66 -0.37 -19.48 -9.50
N LEU A 67 -0.19 -19.86 -8.24
CA LEU A 67 0.85 -20.78 -7.78
C LEU A 67 0.37 -22.24 -7.69
N SER A 68 -0.93 -22.50 -7.87
CA SER A 68 -1.48 -23.86 -7.84
C SER A 68 -1.25 -24.57 -9.18
N GLU A 69 -0.72 -25.77 -9.13
CA GLU A 69 -0.54 -26.62 -10.32
C GLU A 69 -1.86 -27.28 -10.75
N THR A 70 -2.73 -27.59 -9.78
CA THR A 70 -4.04 -28.22 -9.97
C THR A 70 -5.06 -27.57 -9.03
N ASP A 71 -6.36 -27.63 -9.40
CA ASP A 71 -7.50 -27.20 -8.58
C ASP A 71 -7.48 -25.73 -8.10
N GLY A 72 -6.76 -24.85 -8.80
CA GLY A 72 -6.67 -23.43 -8.45
C GLY A 72 -7.96 -22.63 -8.74
N ALA A 73 -8.84 -23.10 -9.61
CA ALA A 73 -10.02 -22.36 -10.08
C ALA A 73 -10.92 -21.85 -8.95
N GLN A 74 -11.15 -22.66 -7.92
CA GLN A 74 -11.96 -22.26 -6.75
C GLN A 74 -11.40 -21.04 -6.01
N TYR A 75 -10.07 -20.84 -5.99
CA TYR A 75 -9.44 -19.68 -5.39
C TYR A 75 -9.54 -18.46 -6.30
N ALA A 76 -9.42 -18.68 -7.61
CA ALA A 76 -9.63 -17.64 -8.60
C ALA A 76 -11.07 -17.11 -8.55
N ASP A 77 -12.06 -18.02 -8.53
CA ASP A 77 -13.48 -17.64 -8.43
C ASP A 77 -13.76 -16.83 -7.16
N ALA A 78 -13.18 -17.25 -6.04
CA ALA A 78 -13.32 -16.51 -4.78
C ALA A 78 -12.67 -15.11 -4.85
N ALA A 79 -11.47 -14.99 -5.45
CA ALA A 79 -10.82 -13.70 -5.64
C ALA A 79 -11.67 -12.77 -6.52
N VAL A 80 -12.14 -13.28 -7.67
CA VAL A 80 -13.00 -12.52 -8.61
C VAL A 80 -14.32 -12.10 -7.94
N ALA A 81 -14.91 -12.95 -7.12
CA ALA A 81 -16.13 -12.62 -6.39
C ALA A 81 -15.91 -11.42 -5.45
N ILE A 82 -14.79 -11.41 -4.70
CA ILE A 82 -14.43 -10.27 -3.83
C ILE A 82 -14.28 -8.98 -4.64
N LEU A 83 -13.51 -9.03 -5.74
CA LEU A 83 -13.24 -7.88 -6.60
C LEU A 83 -14.53 -7.31 -7.20
N ASN A 84 -15.39 -8.18 -7.73
CA ASN A 84 -16.68 -7.78 -8.31
C ASN A 84 -17.66 -7.22 -7.27
N ASP A 85 -17.70 -7.80 -6.06
CA ASP A 85 -18.56 -7.32 -4.98
C ASP A 85 -18.18 -5.90 -4.54
N TRP A 86 -16.89 -5.59 -4.44
CA TRP A 86 -16.42 -4.25 -4.16
C TRP A 86 -16.74 -3.26 -5.27
N ALA A 87 -16.45 -3.60 -6.53
CA ALA A 87 -16.75 -2.76 -7.67
C ALA A 87 -18.26 -2.48 -7.85
N LYS A 88 -19.11 -3.43 -7.45
CA LYS A 88 -20.57 -3.29 -7.49
C LYS A 88 -21.12 -2.44 -6.34
N THR A 89 -20.50 -2.52 -5.16
CA THR A 89 -21.11 -2.00 -3.93
C THR A 89 -20.53 -0.65 -3.51
N CYS A 90 -19.20 -0.47 -3.60
CA CYS A 90 -18.53 0.72 -3.12
C CYS A 90 -18.64 1.84 -4.16
N THR A 91 -19.24 2.95 -3.76
CA THR A 91 -19.43 4.12 -4.64
C THR A 91 -18.55 5.31 -4.28
N GLY A 92 -17.72 5.22 -3.23
CA GLY A 92 -16.84 6.31 -2.80
C GLY A 92 -16.57 6.32 -1.31
N PHE A 93 -16.30 7.52 -0.82
CA PHE A 93 -15.98 7.80 0.58
C PHE A 93 -17.08 8.61 1.25
N ILE A 94 -17.12 8.58 2.58
CA ILE A 94 -17.92 9.53 3.35
C ILE A 94 -17.19 10.87 3.34
N VAL A 95 -17.87 11.89 2.81
CA VAL A 95 -17.33 13.25 2.66
C VAL A 95 -18.30 14.25 3.26
N ASN A 96 -17.80 15.45 3.59
CA ASN A 96 -18.61 16.60 3.99
C ASN A 96 -19.33 17.22 2.78
N ASP A 97 -20.10 18.29 3.04
CA ASP A 97 -20.89 18.99 2.01
C ASP A 97 -20.01 19.64 0.92
N LYS A 98 -18.69 19.76 1.15
CA LYS A 98 -17.72 20.26 0.17
C LYS A 98 -17.01 19.15 -0.61
N GLY A 99 -17.38 17.88 -0.38
CA GLY A 99 -16.70 16.74 -0.98
C GLY A 99 -15.30 16.46 -0.40
N GLU A 100 -15.01 16.94 0.81
CA GLU A 100 -13.75 16.69 1.49
C GLU A 100 -13.91 15.56 2.50
N PHE A 101 -12.85 14.82 2.75
CA PHE A 101 -12.86 13.83 3.82
C PHE A 101 -13.16 14.49 5.17
N ILE A 102 -13.96 13.80 5.97
CA ILE A 102 -14.32 14.26 7.31
C ILE A 102 -13.12 14.20 8.25
N ASP A 103 -12.33 13.14 8.12
CA ASP A 103 -11.09 12.92 8.87
C ASP A 103 -9.91 12.80 7.91
N PRO A 104 -8.83 13.61 8.07
CA PRO A 104 -7.65 13.50 7.23
C PRO A 104 -7.01 12.09 7.27
N ASN A 105 -7.21 11.32 8.35
CA ASN A 105 -6.73 9.94 8.41
C ASN A 105 -7.38 8.99 7.38
N GLU A 106 -8.44 9.41 6.71
CA GLU A 106 -9.06 8.62 5.64
C GLU A 106 -8.11 8.36 4.47
N PHE A 107 -7.12 9.20 4.22
CA PHE A 107 -6.10 8.96 3.21
C PHE A 107 -5.27 7.67 3.46
N LEU A 108 -5.18 7.22 4.70
CA LEU A 108 -4.52 5.95 5.02
C LEU A 108 -5.27 4.71 4.51
N ILE A 109 -6.51 4.85 4.03
CA ILE A 109 -7.23 3.79 3.32
C ILE A 109 -6.47 3.39 2.05
N PHE A 110 -5.70 4.29 1.45
CA PHE A 110 -4.93 4.00 0.23
C PHE A 110 -3.86 2.93 0.42
N ILE A 111 -3.41 2.65 1.67
CA ILE A 111 -2.51 1.52 1.98
C ILE A 111 -3.06 0.21 1.42
N GLN A 112 -4.38 0.03 1.35
CA GLN A 112 -5.01 -1.22 0.91
C GLN A 112 -5.26 -1.28 -0.60
N VAL A 113 -5.24 -0.13 -1.28
CA VAL A 113 -5.63 -0.04 -2.69
C VAL A 113 -4.66 -0.81 -3.59
N HIS A 114 -3.35 -0.75 -3.32
CA HIS A 114 -2.39 -1.50 -4.12
C HIS A 114 -2.59 -3.03 -4.01
N GLN A 115 -3.05 -3.53 -2.86
CA GLN A 115 -3.29 -4.96 -2.70
C GLN A 115 -4.46 -5.43 -3.57
N ILE A 116 -5.56 -4.68 -3.55
CA ILE A 116 -6.75 -5.05 -4.34
C ILE A 116 -6.50 -4.85 -5.85
N ALA A 117 -5.74 -3.81 -6.24
CA ALA A 117 -5.33 -3.59 -7.62
C ALA A 117 -4.38 -4.70 -8.12
N ASN A 118 -3.38 -5.09 -7.33
CA ASN A 118 -2.45 -6.16 -7.67
C ASN A 118 -3.15 -7.53 -7.70
N ALA A 119 -4.16 -7.76 -6.84
CA ALA A 119 -5.00 -8.95 -6.94
C ALA A 119 -5.71 -9.00 -8.30
N ALA A 120 -6.31 -7.88 -8.71
CA ALA A 120 -6.99 -7.78 -10.00
C ALA A 120 -6.02 -7.97 -11.18
N GLU A 121 -4.79 -7.43 -11.09
CA GLU A 121 -3.76 -7.63 -12.10
C GLU A 121 -3.34 -9.10 -12.25
N ILE A 122 -3.18 -9.82 -11.13
CA ILE A 122 -2.93 -11.28 -11.17
C ILE A 122 -4.11 -11.99 -11.84
N MET A 123 -5.33 -11.58 -11.51
CA MET A 123 -6.55 -12.20 -12.05
C MET A 123 -6.86 -11.83 -13.50
N ARG A 124 -6.19 -10.84 -14.09
CA ARG A 124 -6.37 -10.40 -15.49
C ARG A 124 -6.34 -11.57 -16.49
N SER A 125 -5.50 -12.56 -16.24
CA SER A 125 -5.35 -13.72 -17.11
C SER A 125 -6.27 -14.90 -16.76
N TYR A 126 -7.18 -14.75 -15.79
CA TYR A 126 -8.08 -15.82 -15.39
C TYR A 126 -9.29 -15.89 -16.35
N PRO A 127 -9.48 -17.02 -17.10
CA PRO A 127 -10.57 -17.11 -18.08
C PRO A 127 -11.98 -17.05 -17.49
N GLY A 128 -12.11 -17.33 -16.17
CA GLY A 128 -13.39 -17.27 -15.47
C GLY A 128 -13.85 -15.84 -15.12
N TRP A 129 -12.96 -14.84 -15.18
CA TRP A 129 -13.36 -13.45 -14.98
C TRP A 129 -13.90 -12.86 -16.29
N GLN A 130 -15.18 -12.54 -16.31
CA GLN A 130 -15.81 -11.99 -17.51
C GLN A 130 -15.22 -10.61 -17.84
N GLU A 131 -14.83 -10.40 -19.09
CA GLU A 131 -14.20 -9.15 -19.56
C GLU A 131 -15.01 -7.91 -19.16
N ALA A 132 -16.33 -7.96 -19.29
CA ALA A 132 -17.21 -6.85 -18.91
C ALA A 132 -17.11 -6.49 -17.41
N ASP A 133 -16.88 -7.46 -16.53
CA ASP A 133 -16.73 -7.21 -15.10
C ASP A 133 -15.31 -6.73 -14.77
N PHE A 134 -14.29 -7.24 -15.44
CA PHE A 134 -12.93 -6.72 -15.33
C PHE A 134 -12.86 -5.24 -15.77
N VAL A 135 -13.49 -4.87 -16.88
CA VAL A 135 -13.58 -3.47 -17.33
C VAL A 135 -14.28 -2.59 -16.29
N LYS A 136 -15.39 -3.07 -15.72
CA LYS A 136 -16.09 -2.34 -14.63
C LYS A 136 -15.19 -2.17 -13.40
N PHE A 137 -14.44 -3.22 -13.03
CA PHE A 137 -13.52 -3.14 -11.90
C PHE A 137 -12.42 -2.10 -12.13
N LYS A 138 -11.81 -2.08 -13.32
CA LYS A 138 -10.80 -1.07 -13.69
C LYS A 138 -11.36 0.36 -13.60
N ALA A 139 -12.55 0.56 -14.13
CA ALA A 139 -13.22 1.88 -14.05
C ALA A 139 -13.50 2.25 -12.59
N TRP A 140 -14.08 1.33 -11.83
CA TRP A 140 -14.41 1.55 -10.43
C TRP A 140 -13.20 1.99 -9.58
N ILE A 141 -12.09 1.27 -9.65
CA ILE A 141 -10.92 1.58 -8.81
C ILE A 141 -10.30 2.92 -9.21
N ALA A 142 -10.31 3.26 -10.50
CA ALA A 142 -9.86 4.55 -10.96
C ALA A 142 -10.83 5.68 -10.53
N ASP A 143 -12.14 5.52 -10.72
CA ASP A 143 -13.11 6.56 -10.44
C ASP A 143 -13.25 6.86 -8.94
N VAL A 144 -13.15 5.81 -8.10
CA VAL A 144 -13.32 5.97 -6.64
C VAL A 144 -12.06 6.48 -5.97
N PHE A 145 -10.86 6.02 -6.36
CA PHE A 145 -9.64 6.30 -5.59
C PHE A 145 -8.75 7.36 -6.23
N TYR A 146 -8.57 7.34 -7.54
CA TYR A 146 -7.61 8.23 -8.21
C TYR A 146 -7.82 9.73 -7.94
N PRO A 147 -9.05 10.29 -7.96
CA PRO A 147 -9.25 11.70 -7.70
C PRO A 147 -8.82 12.13 -6.29
N HIS A 148 -9.03 11.27 -5.29
CA HIS A 148 -8.63 11.54 -3.92
C HIS A 148 -7.12 11.40 -3.72
N ILE A 149 -6.50 10.41 -4.36
CA ILE A 149 -5.05 10.20 -4.35
C ILE A 149 -4.33 11.41 -4.93
N THR A 150 -4.70 11.84 -6.12
CA THR A 150 -4.05 12.98 -6.80
C THR A 150 -4.30 14.29 -6.06
N LYS A 151 -5.49 14.49 -5.53
CA LYS A 151 -5.77 15.64 -4.67
C LYS A 151 -4.86 15.65 -3.45
N PHE A 152 -4.70 14.51 -2.77
CA PHE A 152 -3.81 14.43 -1.61
C PHE A 152 -2.36 14.75 -1.99
N LEU A 153 -1.80 14.09 -3.00
CA LEU A 153 -0.41 14.28 -3.42
C LEU A 153 -0.12 15.70 -3.91
N SER A 154 -1.13 16.41 -4.43
CA SER A 154 -0.96 17.77 -4.92
C SER A 154 -1.16 18.86 -3.87
N THR A 155 -1.97 18.61 -2.83
CA THR A 155 -2.38 19.65 -1.89
C THR A 155 -2.10 19.31 -0.43
N HIS A 156 -1.87 18.07 -0.08
CA HIS A 156 -1.72 17.59 1.30
C HIS A 156 -2.78 18.21 2.23
N ASN A 157 -4.06 18.12 1.82
CA ASN A 157 -5.21 18.73 2.51
C ASN A 157 -5.16 20.26 2.64
N GLY A 158 -4.54 20.93 1.68
CA GLY A 158 -4.37 22.39 1.74
C GLY A 158 -3.33 22.82 2.75
N ASN A 159 -2.46 21.93 3.20
CA ASN A 159 -1.36 22.27 4.09
C ASN A 159 -0.27 23.02 3.30
N GLU A 160 0.14 24.20 3.78
CA GLU A 160 1.19 25.00 3.16
C GLU A 160 2.55 24.30 3.15
N CYS A 161 2.77 23.36 4.07
CA CYS A 161 3.98 22.53 4.13
C CYS A 161 3.68 21.10 3.70
N ALA A 162 3.96 20.77 2.45
CA ALA A 162 3.77 19.41 1.93
C ALA A 162 4.58 18.34 2.72
N LEU A 163 5.70 18.74 3.32
CA LEU A 163 6.53 17.87 4.16
C LEU A 163 5.96 17.65 5.57
N HIS A 164 4.86 18.33 5.92
CA HIS A 164 4.17 18.10 7.21
C HIS A 164 3.63 16.68 7.34
N TYR A 165 3.19 16.09 6.21
CA TYR A 165 2.73 14.71 6.20
C TYR A 165 3.92 13.75 6.21
N TRP A 166 3.79 12.70 7.02
CA TRP A 166 4.81 11.67 7.15
C TRP A 166 4.95 10.82 5.88
N LEU A 167 6.14 10.28 5.65
CA LEU A 167 6.50 9.51 4.47
C LEU A 167 5.49 8.38 4.15
N ASN A 168 4.97 7.68 5.14
CA ASN A 168 4.02 6.59 4.94
C ASN A 168 2.70 7.03 4.27
N TRP A 169 2.29 8.29 4.46
CA TRP A 169 1.08 8.82 3.81
C TRP A 169 1.29 8.98 2.31
N ASP A 170 2.38 9.61 1.93
CA ASP A 170 2.72 9.79 0.51
C ASP A 170 2.99 8.44 -0.16
N LEU A 171 3.76 7.55 0.49
CA LEU A 171 4.02 6.22 -0.04
C LEU A 171 2.73 5.41 -0.22
N SER A 172 1.77 5.50 0.69
CA SER A 172 0.48 4.81 0.52
C SER A 172 -0.28 5.31 -0.70
N ALA A 173 -0.33 6.63 -0.89
CA ALA A 173 -0.99 7.27 -2.02
C ALA A 173 -0.29 6.96 -3.36
N MET A 174 1.05 7.07 -3.40
CA MET A 174 1.84 6.78 -4.59
C MET A 174 1.77 5.31 -5.02
N THR A 175 1.83 4.39 -4.04
CA THR A 175 1.75 2.94 -4.31
C THR A 175 0.38 2.58 -4.86
N ALA A 176 -0.68 3.20 -4.33
CA ALA A 176 -2.03 3.09 -4.87
C ALA A 176 -2.12 3.64 -6.30
N LEU A 177 -1.59 4.84 -6.55
CA LEU A 177 -1.59 5.49 -7.86
C LEU A 177 -0.92 4.62 -8.92
N LEU A 178 0.29 4.13 -8.63
CA LEU A 178 1.05 3.28 -9.54
C LEU A 178 0.30 1.98 -9.85
N SER A 179 -0.26 1.33 -8.83
CA SER A 179 -1.02 0.09 -9.00
C SER A 179 -2.28 0.27 -9.85
N ILE A 180 -3.00 1.39 -9.70
CA ILE A 180 -4.14 1.74 -10.54
C ILE A 180 -3.69 2.00 -11.98
N GLY A 181 -2.59 2.72 -12.17
CA GLY A 181 -2.03 3.01 -13.50
C GLY A 181 -1.66 1.72 -14.25
N ILE A 182 -1.00 0.78 -13.57
CA ILE A 182 -0.63 -0.53 -14.15
C ILE A 182 -1.88 -1.33 -14.52
N LEU A 183 -2.82 -1.47 -13.58
CA LEU A 183 -4.05 -2.23 -13.82
C LEU A 183 -4.88 -1.67 -14.96
N ALA A 184 -4.93 -0.34 -15.09
CA ALA A 184 -5.68 0.35 -16.13
C ALA A 184 -4.95 0.42 -17.47
N ASP A 185 -3.70 -0.02 -17.57
CA ASP A 185 -2.82 0.18 -18.73
C ASP A 185 -2.64 1.68 -19.07
N ASP A 186 -2.64 2.55 -18.06
CA ASP A 186 -2.62 4.00 -18.17
C ASP A 186 -1.22 4.56 -17.90
N ASN A 187 -0.47 4.80 -18.98
CA ASN A 187 0.89 5.34 -18.89
C ASN A 187 0.95 6.74 -18.26
N PHE A 188 -0.12 7.54 -18.32
CA PHE A 188 -0.14 8.84 -17.66
C PHE A 188 -0.09 8.67 -16.14
N LYS A 189 -0.93 7.82 -15.57
CA LYS A 189 -0.95 7.53 -14.13
C LYS A 189 0.33 6.85 -13.65
N ILE A 190 0.88 5.94 -14.45
CA ILE A 190 2.19 5.31 -14.17
C ILE A 190 3.28 6.38 -14.08
N ASN A 191 3.37 7.25 -15.08
CA ASN A 191 4.37 8.30 -15.09
C ASN A 191 4.15 9.32 -13.98
N GLU A 192 2.91 9.68 -13.67
CA GLU A 192 2.56 10.59 -12.57
C GLU A 192 3.12 10.06 -11.23
N ALA A 193 2.92 8.79 -10.93
CA ALA A 193 3.46 8.17 -9.71
C ALA A 193 5.00 8.14 -9.69
N ILE A 194 5.64 7.75 -10.81
CA ILE A 194 7.10 7.70 -10.94
C ILE A 194 7.70 9.10 -10.84
N GLN A 195 7.11 10.11 -11.48
CA GLN A 195 7.59 11.49 -11.41
C GLN A 195 7.42 12.06 -10.00
N TYR A 196 6.34 11.71 -9.30
CA TYR A 196 6.19 12.13 -7.92
C TYR A 196 7.28 11.53 -7.00
N PHE A 197 7.62 10.27 -7.17
CA PHE A 197 8.74 9.64 -6.46
C PHE A 197 10.06 10.37 -6.69
N LYS A 198 10.31 10.79 -7.93
CA LYS A 198 11.57 11.45 -8.30
C LYS A 198 11.61 12.93 -7.88
N PHE A 199 10.50 13.64 -8.04
CA PHE A 199 10.47 15.10 -8.05
C PHE A 199 9.25 15.71 -7.34
N GLY A 200 8.44 14.92 -6.64
CA GLY A 200 7.25 15.40 -5.94
C GLY A 200 7.57 16.42 -4.83
N ILE A 201 6.57 17.16 -4.45
CA ILE A 201 6.70 18.25 -3.46
C ILE A 201 6.71 17.74 -2.01
N GLY A 202 6.15 16.56 -1.76
CA GLY A 202 5.99 15.99 -0.43
C GLY A 202 7.07 14.99 -0.04
N SER A 203 6.81 14.32 1.07
CA SER A 203 7.71 13.31 1.63
C SER A 203 7.86 12.05 0.76
N GLY A 204 6.94 11.83 -0.19
CA GLY A 204 7.05 10.72 -1.15
C GLY A 204 8.13 10.91 -2.21
N ASN A 205 8.64 12.12 -2.42
CA ASN A 205 9.89 12.31 -3.12
C ASN A 205 11.00 11.65 -2.30
N ILE A 206 11.75 10.74 -2.92
CA ILE A 206 12.72 9.92 -2.19
C ILE A 206 13.81 10.75 -1.49
N GLY A 207 14.22 11.88 -2.07
CA GLY A 207 15.16 12.80 -1.45
C GLY A 207 14.60 13.48 -0.21
N ASN A 208 13.30 13.78 -0.19
CA ASN A 208 12.61 14.34 0.97
C ASN A 208 12.29 13.27 2.02
N GLY A 209 11.87 12.08 1.57
CA GLY A 209 11.49 10.99 2.46
C GLY A 209 12.67 10.33 3.17
N VAL A 210 13.84 10.35 2.54
CA VAL A 210 15.11 9.81 3.06
C VAL A 210 16.19 10.90 3.00
N PRO A 211 16.06 11.95 3.83
CA PRO A 211 16.90 13.15 3.70
C PRO A 211 18.38 12.93 4.07
N PHE A 212 18.67 11.94 4.92
CA PHE A 212 20.02 11.71 5.42
C PHE A 212 20.57 10.38 4.95
N ILE A 213 21.75 10.43 4.32
CA ILE A 213 22.51 9.24 3.93
C ILE A 213 23.80 9.21 4.75
N HIS A 214 24.06 8.07 5.37
CA HIS A 214 25.23 7.83 6.20
C HIS A 214 26.03 6.66 5.63
N LEU A 215 27.35 6.74 5.71
CA LEU A 215 28.20 5.59 5.46
C LEU A 215 28.33 4.80 6.77
N ASP A 216 27.98 3.53 6.72
CA ASP A 216 28.17 2.63 7.87
C ASP A 216 29.68 2.38 8.08
N PRO A 217 30.25 2.73 9.25
CA PRO A 217 31.67 2.55 9.50
C PRO A 217 32.13 1.09 9.55
N ASP A 218 31.20 0.17 9.84
CA ASP A 218 31.52 -1.26 10.00
C ASP A 218 31.44 -2.03 8.68
N SER A 219 30.46 -1.74 7.83
CA SER A 219 30.22 -2.45 6.57
C SER A 219 30.61 -1.65 5.33
N ASN A 220 30.79 -0.34 5.45
CA ASN A 220 30.96 0.61 4.35
C ASN A 220 29.74 0.69 3.40
N GLU A 221 28.58 0.26 3.89
CA GLU A 221 27.31 0.35 3.16
C GLU A 221 26.63 1.70 3.40
N MET A 222 25.84 2.14 2.43
CA MET A 222 25.03 3.35 2.54
C MET A 222 23.77 3.07 3.35
N LEU A 223 23.56 3.84 4.41
CA LEU A 223 22.38 3.77 5.28
C LEU A 223 21.53 5.03 5.10
N GLY A 224 20.26 4.86 4.74
CA GLY A 224 19.32 5.95 4.51
C GLY A 224 18.36 6.15 5.68
N GLN A 225 18.53 7.21 6.45
CA GLN A 225 17.62 7.56 7.53
C GLN A 225 16.38 8.24 6.95
N CYS A 226 15.24 7.55 7.04
CA CYS A 226 13.97 8.10 6.57
C CYS A 226 13.29 8.99 7.62
N GLN A 227 12.34 9.78 7.17
CA GLN A 227 11.55 10.69 7.99
C GLN A 227 10.87 9.99 9.18
N GLU A 228 10.46 8.73 9.02
CA GLU A 228 9.81 7.93 10.08
C GLU A 228 10.77 7.26 11.07
N SER A 229 12.07 7.29 10.79
CA SER A 229 13.08 6.59 11.62
C SER A 229 13.12 7.11 13.06
N GLY A 230 12.76 8.37 13.28
CA GLY A 230 12.67 8.97 14.60
C GLY A 230 11.32 8.79 15.30
N ARG A 231 10.34 8.24 14.63
CA ARG A 231 8.97 8.09 15.17
C ARG A 231 8.79 6.78 15.90
N ASP A 232 8.79 5.66 15.20
CA ASP A 232 8.73 4.32 15.75
C ASP A 232 9.05 3.25 14.70
N GLN A 233 9.31 2.03 15.18
CA GLN A 233 9.64 0.87 14.36
C GLN A 233 8.49 0.49 13.40
N GLY A 234 7.23 0.56 13.86
CA GLY A 234 6.08 0.17 13.06
C GLY A 234 5.92 1.03 11.81
N HIS A 235 6.05 2.35 11.95
CA HIS A 235 5.98 3.26 10.81
C HIS A 235 7.20 3.15 9.88
N ALA A 236 8.41 2.99 10.43
CA ALA A 236 9.61 2.80 9.62
C ALA A 236 9.53 1.50 8.79
N THR A 237 9.09 0.38 9.36
CA THR A 237 8.91 -0.89 8.64
C THR A 237 7.74 -0.84 7.64
N LEU A 238 6.66 -0.11 7.94
CA LEU A 238 5.58 0.15 6.98
C LEU A 238 6.10 0.91 5.75
N CYS A 239 6.93 1.94 5.97
CA CYS A 239 7.54 2.68 4.86
C CYS A 239 8.42 1.79 3.99
N VAL A 240 9.24 0.90 4.57
CA VAL A 240 10.04 -0.06 3.80
C VAL A 240 9.14 -1.00 2.98
N SER A 241 8.06 -1.48 3.56
CA SER A 241 7.10 -2.34 2.86
C SER A 241 6.45 -1.65 1.65
N LEU A 242 5.98 -0.42 1.84
CA LEU A 242 5.36 0.37 0.77
C LEU A 242 6.38 0.78 -0.30
N LEU A 243 7.57 1.22 0.12
CA LEU A 243 8.66 1.60 -0.78
C LEU A 243 9.12 0.41 -1.64
N GLY A 244 9.33 -0.74 -1.02
CA GLY A 244 9.72 -1.96 -1.73
C GLY A 244 8.65 -2.39 -2.74
N THR A 245 7.37 -2.31 -2.37
CA THR A 245 6.24 -2.60 -3.26
C THR A 245 6.19 -1.62 -4.42
N PHE A 246 6.34 -0.33 -4.15
CA PHE A 246 6.34 0.72 -5.17
C PHE A 246 7.49 0.53 -6.17
N CYS A 247 8.72 0.41 -5.68
CA CYS A 247 9.89 0.22 -6.53
C CYS A 247 9.82 -1.09 -7.35
N GLN A 248 9.27 -2.17 -6.77
CA GLN A 248 9.09 -3.43 -7.50
C GLN A 248 8.06 -3.30 -8.61
N MET A 249 6.93 -2.62 -8.37
CA MET A 249 5.94 -2.35 -9.40
C MET A 249 6.52 -1.47 -10.52
N ALA A 250 7.26 -0.42 -10.17
CA ALA A 250 7.94 0.42 -11.15
C ALA A 250 8.96 -0.37 -11.99
N LYS A 251 9.74 -1.23 -11.36
CA LYS A 251 10.69 -2.12 -12.05
C LYS A 251 9.99 -3.06 -13.03
N ASN A 252 8.82 -3.59 -12.68
CA ASN A 252 8.05 -4.47 -13.55
C ASN A 252 7.54 -3.76 -14.81
N VAL A 253 7.39 -2.43 -14.79
CA VAL A 253 7.03 -1.61 -15.96
C VAL A 253 8.24 -0.94 -16.63
N GLY A 254 9.46 -1.33 -16.26
CA GLY A 254 10.69 -0.93 -16.92
C GLY A 254 11.46 0.21 -16.25
N GLU A 255 11.04 0.68 -15.08
CA GLU A 255 11.68 1.78 -14.36
C GLU A 255 12.31 1.31 -13.04
N ASP A 256 13.63 1.13 -13.01
CA ASP A 256 14.34 0.66 -11.81
C ASP A 256 14.60 1.81 -10.82
N LEU A 257 13.64 2.03 -9.93
CA LEU A 257 13.72 3.06 -8.90
C LEU A 257 14.55 2.66 -7.68
N PHE A 258 14.94 1.39 -7.56
CA PHE A 258 15.85 0.97 -6.50
C PHE A 258 17.23 1.62 -6.59
N ILE A 259 17.69 1.89 -7.84
CA ILE A 259 18.98 2.50 -8.10
C ILE A 259 18.92 4.02 -8.30
N PHE A 260 17.70 4.61 -8.33
CA PHE A 260 17.54 6.04 -8.49
C PHE A 260 18.11 6.82 -7.29
N ASP A 261 18.72 8.00 -7.56
CA ASP A 261 19.33 8.87 -6.56
C ASP A 261 20.37 8.11 -5.69
N ASP A 262 21.34 7.51 -6.38
CA ASP A 262 22.44 6.72 -5.78
C ASP A 262 21.97 5.57 -4.88
N GLY A 263 20.81 4.98 -5.20
CA GLY A 263 20.26 3.84 -4.47
C GLY A 263 19.63 4.21 -3.13
N ARG A 264 19.12 5.42 -3.00
CA ARG A 264 18.52 5.96 -1.76
C ARG A 264 17.40 5.07 -1.18
N ALA A 265 16.60 4.43 -2.05
CA ALA A 265 15.58 3.47 -1.63
C ALA A 265 16.20 2.22 -0.96
N LEU A 266 17.28 1.68 -1.52
CA LEU A 266 18.00 0.56 -0.91
C LEU A 266 18.67 0.97 0.40
N ALA A 267 19.30 2.15 0.43
CA ALA A 267 19.92 2.68 1.64
C ALA A 267 18.94 2.79 2.81
N MET A 268 17.67 3.17 2.53
CA MET A 268 16.62 3.17 3.53
C MET A 268 16.30 1.75 4.04
N CYS A 269 16.23 0.77 3.15
CA CYS A 269 15.98 -0.62 3.53
C CYS A 269 17.12 -1.16 4.42
N GLU A 270 18.38 -0.86 4.07
CA GLU A 270 19.56 -1.25 4.85
C GLU A 270 19.55 -0.59 6.25
N TYR A 271 19.23 0.70 6.33
CA TYR A 271 19.10 1.39 7.62
C TYR A 271 18.08 0.72 8.53
N VAL A 272 16.86 0.50 8.03
CA VAL A 272 15.79 -0.11 8.82
C VAL A 272 16.12 -1.57 9.18
N ALA A 273 16.70 -2.34 8.25
CA ALA A 273 17.13 -3.71 8.51
C ALA A 273 18.20 -3.77 9.61
N LYS A 274 19.25 -2.96 9.53
CA LYS A 274 20.32 -2.90 10.52
C LYS A 274 19.78 -2.69 11.93
N TYR A 275 18.91 -1.70 12.11
CA TYR A 275 18.39 -1.36 13.43
C TYR A 275 17.29 -2.31 13.92
N ASN A 276 16.64 -3.05 13.04
CA ASN A 276 15.66 -4.07 13.45
C ASN A 276 16.30 -5.44 13.76
N ILE A 277 17.36 -5.82 13.05
CA ILE A 277 18.04 -7.10 13.24
C ILE A 277 19.07 -7.00 14.34
N GLY A 278 19.88 -5.94 14.40
CA GLY A 278 20.93 -5.75 15.40
C GLY A 278 20.43 -5.69 16.85
N GLY A 279 19.19 -5.26 17.07
CA GLY A 279 18.55 -5.32 18.40
C GLY A 279 18.31 -6.73 18.92
N ALA A 280 18.23 -7.73 18.05
CA ALA A 280 18.03 -9.13 18.43
C ALA A 280 19.32 -9.78 18.96
N GLU A 281 20.49 -9.35 18.50
CA GLU A 281 21.79 -9.88 18.93
C GLU A 281 22.21 -9.39 20.33
N THR A 282 21.69 -8.26 20.77
CA THR A 282 22.04 -7.67 22.09
C THR A 282 21.21 -8.20 23.26
N GLY A 283 20.26 -9.10 23.04
CA GLY A 283 19.46 -9.73 24.09
C GLY A 283 18.57 -8.79 24.92
N SER A 284 18.44 -7.53 24.53
CA SER A 284 17.57 -6.57 25.21
C SER A 284 16.19 -6.55 24.57
N SER A 285 15.20 -7.08 25.30
CA SER A 285 13.78 -7.01 24.96
C SER A 285 13.19 -5.59 25.04
N SER A 286 14.03 -4.58 25.21
CA SER A 286 13.68 -3.16 25.22
C SER A 286 14.81 -2.37 24.58
N ALA A 287 14.98 -2.50 23.27
CA ALA A 287 15.73 -1.49 22.52
C ALA A 287 14.89 -0.21 22.52
N SER A 288 14.99 0.58 23.58
CA SER A 288 14.64 1.98 23.50
C SER A 288 15.60 2.59 22.50
N TRP A 289 15.11 2.96 21.31
CA TRP A 289 15.84 3.67 20.29
C TRP A 289 16.30 5.01 20.89
N LYS A 290 17.48 5.03 21.46
CA LYS A 290 18.15 6.29 21.76
C LYS A 290 18.76 6.75 20.44
N MET A 291 18.10 7.66 19.78
CA MET A 291 18.77 8.50 18.82
C MET A 291 19.92 9.20 19.57
N THR A 292 21.13 8.77 19.32
CA THR A 292 22.32 9.52 19.74
C THR A 292 22.40 10.72 18.82
N GLY A 293 22.23 11.86 19.41
CA GLY A 293 22.10 13.20 18.99
C GLY A 293 22.70 13.63 17.66
N PHE A 294 22.00 14.56 17.07
CA PHE A 294 22.55 15.63 16.26
C PHE A 294 23.28 16.65 17.14
#